data_54ba33e0d03986e7c29fc862ece8741b
#
_entry.id   54ba33e0d03986e7c29fc862ece8741b
#
_cell.length_a   1.000
_cell.length_b   1.000
_cell.length_c   1.000
_cell.angle_alpha   90.00
_cell.angle_beta   90.00
_cell.angle_gamma   90.00
#
_symmetry.space_group_name_H-M   'P 1'
#
loop_
_entity.id
_entity.type
_entity.pdbx_description
1 polymer ?
#
loop_
_entity_poly.entity_id
_entity_poly.type
_entity_poly.pdbx_seq_one_letter_code
_entity_poly.pdbx_strand_id
1 'polypeptide(L)'
;KWFLLIVSCLTLGLAAGCGNGTGKAPASSAPSNSKVIRVGMDAAYPPFGFQNTETKAYEGFDVDVIRAIGKAEGFETEVHNIAFDGLIPSLQSGVIDTAINDITITPDREKSVDFSKRYYIAGLGVVVKADNDAIKTADDLKGKVLGVTIGSTGEEAARKIEGANVKVYNTLSDAFLDLKQGAVDAVVNDIPTNEYYVAKTSDHSVKTAPVALTSEDLGIAVKKGNKDLLKKIDDGLAKIKKNGEFAAIYKKWFDREPPAELLK
;
A
#
# COMPACT_ATOMS: atom_id res chain seq x y z
N LYS A 1 -17.65 -5.77 66.59
CA LYS A 1 -17.42 -7.04 67.36
C LYS A 1 -16.46 -7.85 66.50
N TRP A 2 -15.27 -7.74 66.86
CA TRP A 2 -14.37 -8.68 67.54
C TRP A 2 -13.71 -9.69 66.60
N PHE A 3 -12.43 -9.61 66.46
CA PHE A 3 -11.25 -10.17 67.14
C PHE A 3 -10.71 -11.35 66.33
N LEU A 4 -9.52 -11.69 66.13
CA LEU A 4 -8.16 -11.53 66.58
C LEU A 4 -7.32 -12.47 65.69
N LEU A 5 -6.19 -12.02 65.18
CA LEU A 5 -4.83 -12.44 65.51
C LEU A 5 -4.53 -13.96 65.68
N ILE A 6 -3.48 -14.43 65.03
CA ILE A 6 -2.33 -15.24 65.51
C ILE A 6 -1.54 -15.64 64.22
N VAL A 7 -0.38 -15.15 63.90
CA VAL A 7 1.02 -15.28 64.38
C VAL A 7 1.56 -16.73 64.37
N SER A 8 2.71 -16.86 63.73
CA SER A 8 3.85 -17.79 63.92
C SER A 8 3.76 -19.14 63.21
N CYS A 9 4.72 -19.63 62.49
CA CYS A 9 6.09 -19.97 62.86
C CYS A 9 6.96 -20.35 61.66
N LEU A 10 8.16 -19.96 61.83
CA LEU A 10 9.39 -20.29 61.13
C LEU A 10 9.70 -21.80 61.17
N THR A 11 10.14 -22.41 60.04
CA THR A 11 11.11 -23.50 60.08
C THR A 11 12.01 -23.47 58.85
N LEU A 12 13.31 -23.30 59.12
CA LEU A 12 14.41 -23.55 58.20
C LEU A 12 14.49 -25.03 57.85
N GLY A 13 14.72 -25.32 56.58
CA GLY A 13 15.12 -26.64 56.13
C GLY A 13 16.17 -26.48 55.01
N LEU A 14 17.47 -26.51 55.38
CA LEU A 14 18.56 -26.74 54.43
C LEU A 14 18.53 -28.20 53.99
N ALA A 15 18.48 -28.40 52.67
CA ALA A 15 18.93 -29.66 52.09
C ALA A 15 19.74 -29.34 50.81
N ALA A 16 21.05 -29.56 50.94
CA ALA A 16 21.98 -29.57 49.82
C ALA A 16 21.73 -30.81 48.94
N GLY A 17 21.47 -30.59 47.64
CA GLY A 17 21.39 -31.64 46.63
C GLY A 17 22.19 -31.22 45.41
N CYS A 18 23.45 -31.69 45.32
CA CYS A 18 24.21 -31.64 44.07
C CYS A 18 23.60 -32.60 43.05
N GLY A 19 23.06 -32.05 41.96
CA GLY A 19 22.62 -32.79 40.78
C GLY A 19 23.15 -32.12 39.54
N ASN A 20 24.21 -32.67 38.97
CA ASN A 20 24.81 -32.26 37.73
C ASN A 20 23.89 -32.69 36.58
N GLY A 21 23.06 -31.76 36.08
CA GLY A 21 22.21 -31.96 34.91
C GLY A 21 22.41 -30.81 33.93
N THR A 22 23.12 -31.08 32.86
CA THR A 22 23.25 -30.17 31.68
C THR A 22 21.90 -30.03 30.96
N GLY A 23 20.98 -29.31 31.58
CA GLY A 23 19.74 -28.85 30.96
C GLY A 23 20.02 -27.57 30.22
N LYS A 24 20.08 -27.64 28.90
CA LYS A 24 20.08 -26.46 28.02
C LYS A 24 18.78 -25.70 28.24
N ALA A 25 18.88 -24.58 28.96
CA ALA A 25 17.76 -23.66 29.13
C ALA A 25 17.26 -23.24 27.76
N PRO A 26 15.93 -23.15 27.52
CA PRO A 26 15.42 -22.55 26.30
C PRO A 26 15.91 -21.11 26.25
N ALA A 27 16.52 -20.76 25.13
CA ALA A 27 16.95 -19.39 24.87
C ALA A 27 15.71 -18.48 24.97
N SER A 28 15.63 -17.69 26.02
CA SER A 28 14.72 -16.58 26.14
C SER A 28 15.02 -15.65 24.96
N SER A 29 14.16 -15.61 23.97
CA SER A 29 14.21 -14.59 22.95
C SER A 29 14.08 -13.23 23.65
N ALA A 30 15.19 -12.50 23.72
CA ALA A 30 15.16 -11.10 24.14
C ALA A 30 14.12 -10.38 23.27
N PRO A 31 13.32 -9.45 23.80
CA PRO A 31 12.43 -8.66 23.00
C PRO A 31 13.28 -7.94 21.96
N SER A 32 13.01 -8.22 20.69
CA SER A 32 13.63 -7.53 19.57
C SER A 32 13.24 -6.06 19.72
N ASN A 33 14.21 -5.19 19.97
CA ASN A 33 14.01 -3.74 20.06
C ASN A 33 13.90 -3.18 18.62
N SER A 34 13.12 -3.87 17.77
CA SER A 34 12.89 -3.46 16.40
C SER A 34 12.05 -2.18 16.42
N LYS A 35 12.55 -1.19 15.69
CA LYS A 35 11.83 0.07 15.53
C LYS A 35 10.56 -0.20 14.70
N VAL A 36 9.40 0.16 15.24
CA VAL A 36 8.14 0.12 14.48
C VAL A 36 8.06 1.35 13.58
N ILE A 37 7.81 1.15 12.29
CA ILE A 37 7.60 2.18 11.28
C ILE A 37 6.11 2.26 10.94
N ARG A 38 5.53 3.45 11.11
CA ARG A 38 4.12 3.72 10.79
C ARG A 38 3.99 3.94 9.28
N VAL A 39 3.20 3.08 8.65
CA VAL A 39 3.01 3.04 7.19
C VAL A 39 1.61 3.53 6.86
N GLY A 40 1.48 4.64 6.16
CA GLY A 40 0.20 5.12 5.65
C GLY A 40 -0.17 4.45 4.32
N MET A 41 -1.42 4.04 4.20
CA MET A 41 -2.01 3.58 2.95
C MET A 41 -3.52 3.80 2.95
N ASP A 42 -4.12 3.94 1.78
CA ASP A 42 -5.57 3.83 1.58
C ASP A 42 -5.92 2.36 1.38
N ALA A 43 -6.54 1.77 2.39
CA ALA A 43 -6.85 0.34 2.40
C ALA A 43 -8.11 -0.03 1.61
N ALA A 44 -8.43 0.74 0.59
CA ALA A 44 -9.51 0.50 -0.37
C ALA A 44 -9.02 0.42 -1.83
N TYR A 45 -7.72 0.13 -2.05
CA TYR A 45 -7.06 0.22 -3.35
C TYR A 45 -6.38 -1.11 -3.79
N PRO A 46 -7.15 -2.20 -3.99
CA PRO A 46 -6.60 -3.47 -4.47
C PRO A 46 -6.12 -3.35 -5.95
N PRO A 47 -5.06 -4.07 -6.33
CA PRO A 47 -4.32 -5.09 -5.59
C PRO A 47 -3.17 -4.54 -4.72
N PHE A 48 -2.94 -3.21 -4.67
CA PHE A 48 -1.82 -2.61 -3.96
C PHE A 48 -2.00 -2.63 -2.45
N GLY A 49 -3.14 -2.12 -1.93
CA GLY A 49 -3.44 -2.12 -0.51
C GLY A 49 -4.94 -2.15 -0.22
N PHE A 50 -5.37 -3.10 0.60
CA PHE A 50 -6.77 -3.20 1.00
C PHE A 50 -6.91 -3.92 2.35
N GLN A 51 -8.05 -3.71 2.99
CA GLN A 51 -8.40 -4.47 4.18
C GLN A 51 -9.25 -5.68 3.80
N ASN A 52 -8.78 -6.87 4.16
CA ASN A 52 -9.53 -8.09 4.01
C ASN A 52 -10.81 -8.04 4.87
N THR A 53 -11.97 -8.27 4.25
CA THR A 53 -13.27 -8.10 4.93
C THR A 53 -13.54 -9.15 6.00
N GLU A 54 -12.92 -10.32 5.90
CA GLU A 54 -13.10 -11.44 6.83
C GLU A 54 -12.09 -11.37 7.97
N THR A 55 -10.79 -11.31 7.65
CA THR A 55 -9.69 -11.34 8.63
C THR A 55 -9.40 -9.98 9.26
N LYS A 56 -9.87 -8.89 8.65
CA LYS A 56 -9.53 -7.49 8.98
C LYS A 56 -8.04 -7.16 8.81
N ALA A 57 -7.25 -8.08 8.30
CA ALA A 57 -5.84 -7.84 7.99
C ALA A 57 -5.69 -6.91 6.80
N TYR A 58 -4.63 -6.12 6.80
CA TYR A 58 -4.20 -5.37 5.63
C TYR A 58 -3.39 -6.30 4.71
N GLU A 59 -3.79 -6.34 3.45
CA GLU A 59 -3.22 -7.18 2.40
C GLU A 59 -2.96 -6.34 1.14
N GLY A 60 -2.13 -6.83 0.24
CA GLY A 60 -1.85 -6.19 -1.04
C GLY A 60 -0.37 -6.24 -1.40
N PHE A 61 -0.08 -5.89 -2.64
CA PHE A 61 1.28 -5.84 -3.16
C PHE A 61 2.16 -4.92 -2.32
N ASP A 62 1.69 -3.72 -2.04
CA ASP A 62 2.40 -2.71 -1.26
C ASP A 62 2.64 -3.15 0.18
N VAL A 63 1.63 -3.82 0.78
CA VAL A 63 1.74 -4.37 2.14
C VAL A 63 2.82 -5.44 2.21
N ASP A 64 2.86 -6.34 1.23
CA ASP A 64 3.87 -7.39 1.17
C ASP A 64 5.27 -6.79 0.90
N VAL A 65 5.39 -5.82 0.01
CA VAL A 65 6.66 -5.13 -0.30
C VAL A 65 7.22 -4.43 0.93
N ILE A 66 6.42 -3.60 1.63
CA ILE A 66 6.95 -2.85 2.77
C ILE A 66 7.29 -3.76 3.97
N ARG A 67 6.54 -4.85 4.16
CA ARG A 67 6.85 -5.87 5.17
C ARG A 67 8.15 -6.61 4.85
N ALA A 68 8.37 -6.97 3.57
CA ALA A 68 9.60 -7.61 3.13
C ALA A 68 10.82 -6.67 3.30
N ILE A 69 10.67 -5.39 2.98
CA ILE A 69 11.68 -4.35 3.25
C ILE A 69 11.97 -4.26 4.76
N GLY A 70 10.92 -4.19 5.59
CA GLY A 70 11.06 -4.13 7.04
C GLY A 70 11.84 -5.33 7.61
N LYS A 71 11.52 -6.53 7.16
CA LYS A 71 12.24 -7.77 7.51
C LYS A 71 13.71 -7.72 7.10
N ALA A 72 14.00 -7.21 5.88
CA ALA A 72 15.36 -7.10 5.36
C ALA A 72 16.22 -6.05 6.08
N GLU A 73 15.58 -5.01 6.67
CA GLU A 73 16.22 -3.87 7.33
C GLU A 73 16.08 -3.87 8.86
N GLY A 74 15.42 -4.88 9.42
CA GLY A 74 15.28 -5.04 10.89
C GLY A 74 14.32 -4.05 11.53
N PHE A 75 13.21 -3.71 10.87
CA PHE A 75 12.11 -2.95 11.45
C PHE A 75 10.76 -3.64 11.25
N GLU A 76 9.82 -3.36 12.15
CA GLU A 76 8.42 -3.78 12.02
C GLU A 76 7.59 -2.69 11.35
N THR A 77 6.48 -3.06 10.74
CA THR A 77 5.57 -2.13 10.06
C THR A 77 4.19 -2.14 10.71
N GLU A 78 3.66 -0.96 10.99
CA GLU A 78 2.29 -0.76 11.45
C GLU A 78 1.52 0.03 10.40
N VAL A 79 0.49 -0.60 9.81
CA VAL A 79 -0.30 0.02 8.74
C VAL A 79 -1.39 0.91 9.33
N HIS A 80 -1.44 2.16 8.87
CA HIS A 80 -2.46 3.16 9.19
C HIS A 80 -3.31 3.41 7.94
N ASN A 81 -4.61 3.13 8.03
CA ASN A 81 -5.54 3.41 6.94
C ASN A 81 -5.86 4.91 6.89
N ILE A 82 -5.47 5.56 5.82
CA ILE A 82 -5.60 7.00 5.58
C ILE A 82 -6.05 7.17 4.14
N ALA A 83 -7.05 8.01 3.88
CA ALA A 83 -7.48 8.34 2.53
C ALA A 83 -6.31 8.88 1.70
N PHE A 84 -6.31 8.60 0.39
CA PHE A 84 -5.17 8.84 -0.50
C PHE A 84 -4.64 10.28 -0.44
N ASP A 85 -5.53 11.27 -0.49
CA ASP A 85 -5.19 12.69 -0.41
C ASP A 85 -4.62 13.14 0.95
N GLY A 86 -4.87 12.35 2.00
CA GLY A 86 -4.33 12.55 3.35
C GLY A 86 -2.91 12.00 3.55
N LEU A 87 -2.36 11.18 2.64
CA LEU A 87 -1.08 10.48 2.85
C LEU A 87 0.11 11.46 2.93
N ILE A 88 0.25 12.37 1.95
CA ILE A 88 1.35 13.36 1.94
C ILE A 88 1.25 14.33 3.12
N PRO A 89 0.08 14.93 3.44
CA PRO A 89 -0.09 15.71 4.66
C PRO A 89 0.29 14.96 5.95
N SER A 90 -0.06 13.66 6.05
CA SER A 90 0.27 12.83 7.20
C SER A 90 1.78 12.55 7.34
N LEU A 91 2.51 12.41 6.22
CA LEU A 91 3.97 12.37 6.21
C LEU A 91 4.59 13.69 6.68
N GLN A 92 4.10 14.82 6.17
CA GLN A 92 4.60 16.15 6.52
C GLN A 92 4.43 16.46 8.01
N SER A 93 3.26 16.13 8.58
CA SER A 93 2.95 16.31 10.00
C SER A 93 3.62 15.28 10.92
N GLY A 94 4.13 14.15 10.37
CA GLY A 94 4.76 13.10 11.15
C GLY A 94 3.76 12.14 11.83
N VAL A 95 2.52 12.10 11.37
CA VAL A 95 1.52 11.10 11.80
C VAL A 95 1.94 9.70 11.36
N ILE A 96 2.51 9.60 10.16
CA ILE A 96 3.14 8.40 9.60
C ILE A 96 4.60 8.67 9.24
N ASP A 97 5.39 7.61 9.17
CA ASP A 97 6.82 7.68 8.86
C ASP A 97 7.09 7.45 7.37
N THR A 98 6.28 6.63 6.73
CA THR A 98 6.34 6.32 5.29
C THR A 98 4.93 6.10 4.74
N ALA A 99 4.77 6.27 3.43
CA ALA A 99 3.55 5.93 2.71
C ALA A 99 3.89 5.09 1.47
N ILE A 100 3.12 4.01 1.28
CA ILE A 100 3.18 3.16 0.09
C ILE A 100 1.72 2.85 -0.30
N ASN A 101 1.30 3.27 -1.51
CA ASN A 101 -0.08 3.18 -1.96
C ASN A 101 -0.23 3.49 -3.44
N ASP A 102 0.52 2.80 -4.31
CA ASP A 102 0.48 3.12 -5.75
C ASP A 102 0.78 4.62 -6.01
N ILE A 103 1.73 5.20 -5.24
CA ILE A 103 1.99 6.64 -5.28
C ILE A 103 2.95 6.96 -6.42
N THR A 104 2.44 7.64 -7.44
CA THR A 104 3.27 8.12 -8.56
C THR A 104 4.28 9.14 -8.08
N ILE A 105 5.53 8.98 -8.48
CA ILE A 105 6.59 9.97 -8.33
C ILE A 105 6.32 11.11 -9.29
N THR A 106 5.97 12.30 -8.78
CA THR A 106 5.77 13.49 -9.60
C THR A 106 6.61 14.64 -9.09
N PRO A 107 7.04 15.59 -9.96
CA PRO A 107 7.80 16.76 -9.53
C PRO A 107 7.09 17.61 -8.46
N ASP A 108 5.75 17.64 -8.48
CA ASP A 108 4.98 18.38 -7.47
C ASP A 108 4.99 17.67 -6.11
N ARG A 109 4.82 16.35 -6.09
CA ARG A 109 4.92 15.54 -4.86
C ARG A 109 6.34 15.58 -4.27
N GLU A 110 7.38 15.54 -5.13
CA GLU A 110 8.78 15.64 -4.71
C GLU A 110 9.13 16.97 -4.01
N LYS A 111 8.37 18.04 -4.20
CA LYS A 111 8.53 19.27 -3.42
C LYS A 111 8.20 19.07 -1.94
N SER A 112 7.28 18.16 -1.64
CA SER A 112 6.68 17.94 -0.31
C SER A 112 7.22 16.75 0.44
N VAL A 113 7.66 15.70 -0.27
CA VAL A 113 8.16 14.44 0.28
C VAL A 113 9.42 13.99 -0.49
N ASP A 114 10.16 13.02 0.06
CA ASP A 114 11.18 12.30 -0.70
C ASP A 114 10.64 10.91 -1.07
N PHE A 115 11.02 10.42 -2.26
CA PHE A 115 10.64 9.10 -2.74
C PHE A 115 11.82 8.13 -2.78
N SER A 116 11.53 6.85 -2.58
CA SER A 116 12.45 5.77 -2.88
C SER A 116 12.72 5.66 -4.38
N LYS A 117 13.66 4.80 -4.75
CA LYS A 117 13.72 4.28 -6.11
C LYS A 117 12.37 3.65 -6.45
N ARG A 118 12.03 3.67 -7.76
CA ARG A 118 10.79 3.06 -8.22
C ARG A 118 10.72 1.59 -7.89
N TYR A 119 9.55 1.16 -7.42
CA TYR A 119 9.26 -0.25 -7.17
C TYR A 119 8.22 -0.82 -8.13
N TYR A 120 7.51 0.03 -8.87
CA TYR A 120 6.54 -0.39 -9.88
C TYR A 120 6.55 0.59 -11.05
N ILE A 121 6.11 0.13 -12.21
CA ILE A 121 5.84 0.97 -13.39
C ILE A 121 4.38 0.78 -13.71
N ALA A 122 3.62 1.84 -13.52
CA ALA A 122 2.21 1.93 -13.81
C ALA A 122 1.97 2.81 -15.05
N GLY A 123 0.77 3.29 -15.18
CA GLY A 123 0.30 4.24 -16.15
C GLY A 123 -1.19 4.35 -16.02
N LEU A 124 -1.73 5.48 -16.43
CA LEU A 124 -3.16 5.73 -16.39
C LEU A 124 -3.87 5.06 -17.56
N GLY A 125 -4.96 4.39 -17.24
CA GLY A 125 -5.88 3.78 -18.18
C GLY A 125 -7.31 4.21 -17.91
N VAL A 126 -8.23 3.63 -18.64
CA VAL A 126 -9.64 4.02 -18.61
C VAL A 126 -10.52 2.78 -18.45
N VAL A 127 -11.48 2.85 -17.55
CA VAL A 127 -12.56 1.86 -17.42
C VAL A 127 -13.86 2.49 -17.88
N VAL A 128 -14.62 1.73 -18.65
CA VAL A 128 -15.92 2.12 -19.21
C VAL A 128 -16.98 1.05 -18.94
N LYS A 129 -18.25 1.35 -19.15
CA LYS A 129 -19.30 0.33 -19.13
C LYS A 129 -19.04 -0.73 -20.20
N ALA A 130 -19.43 -1.97 -19.94
CA ALA A 130 -19.16 -3.10 -20.82
C ALA A 130 -19.74 -2.94 -22.23
N ASP A 131 -20.85 -2.23 -22.36
CA ASP A 131 -21.53 -1.91 -23.63
C ASP A 131 -20.98 -0.64 -24.33
N ASN A 132 -20.03 0.06 -23.71
CA ASN A 132 -19.44 1.26 -24.30
C ASN A 132 -18.29 0.90 -25.26
N ASP A 133 -18.53 0.99 -26.55
CA ASP A 133 -17.53 0.82 -27.62
C ASP A 133 -17.08 2.15 -28.24
N ALA A 134 -17.54 3.28 -27.73
CA ALA A 134 -17.25 4.60 -28.28
C ALA A 134 -15.89 5.15 -27.81
N ILE A 135 -15.38 4.74 -26.64
CA ILE A 135 -14.11 5.22 -26.09
C ILE A 135 -13.00 4.23 -26.46
N LYS A 136 -12.16 4.60 -27.43
CA LYS A 136 -11.03 3.79 -27.96
C LYS A 136 -9.70 4.53 -27.94
N THR A 137 -9.74 5.85 -27.85
CA THR A 137 -8.58 6.74 -27.85
C THR A 137 -8.72 7.80 -26.76
N ALA A 138 -7.63 8.50 -26.44
CA ALA A 138 -7.67 9.62 -25.49
C ALA A 138 -8.59 10.76 -25.98
N ASP A 139 -8.68 10.97 -27.31
CA ASP A 139 -9.54 12.01 -27.88
C ASP A 139 -11.03 11.73 -27.66
N ASP A 140 -11.44 10.48 -27.54
CA ASP A 140 -12.83 10.10 -27.28
C ASP A 140 -13.30 10.48 -25.87
N LEU A 141 -12.37 10.87 -24.99
CA LEU A 141 -12.67 11.36 -23.64
C LEU A 141 -13.07 12.85 -23.61
N LYS A 142 -12.87 13.58 -24.72
CA LYS A 142 -13.26 14.99 -24.81
C LYS A 142 -14.76 15.15 -24.60
N GLY A 143 -15.15 16.11 -23.77
CA GLY A 143 -16.53 16.41 -23.45
C GLY A 143 -17.25 15.33 -22.61
N LYS A 144 -16.55 14.28 -22.14
CA LYS A 144 -17.11 13.22 -21.31
C LYS A 144 -17.12 13.58 -19.83
N VAL A 145 -17.97 12.90 -19.08
CA VAL A 145 -17.96 12.94 -17.61
C VAL A 145 -16.99 11.88 -17.10
N LEU A 146 -15.90 12.31 -16.49
CA LEU A 146 -14.81 11.43 -16.05
C LEU A 146 -14.78 11.33 -14.53
N GLY A 147 -14.86 10.10 -14.01
CA GLY A 147 -14.67 9.80 -12.58
C GLY A 147 -13.20 9.60 -12.25
N VAL A 148 -12.73 10.23 -11.17
CA VAL A 148 -11.34 10.17 -10.69
C VAL A 148 -11.28 10.16 -9.17
N THR A 149 -10.19 9.67 -8.59
CA THR A 149 -9.93 9.80 -7.16
C THR A 149 -9.25 11.14 -6.85
N ILE A 150 -9.66 11.79 -5.77
CA ILE A 150 -9.12 13.07 -5.32
C ILE A 150 -7.60 13.01 -5.10
N GLY A 151 -6.86 14.01 -5.58
CA GLY A 151 -5.40 14.12 -5.42
C GLY A 151 -4.57 13.10 -6.23
N SER A 152 -5.21 12.31 -7.11
CA SER A 152 -4.53 11.34 -7.97
C SER A 152 -3.97 11.97 -9.24
N THR A 153 -3.00 11.31 -9.86
CA THR A 153 -2.55 11.67 -11.23
C THR A 153 -3.63 11.47 -12.27
N GLY A 154 -4.59 10.56 -12.00
CA GLY A 154 -5.81 10.41 -12.79
C GLY A 154 -6.67 11.68 -12.81
N GLU A 155 -6.82 12.35 -11.66
CA GLU A 155 -7.50 13.66 -11.60
C GLU A 155 -6.74 14.72 -12.41
N GLU A 156 -5.42 14.79 -12.23
CA GLU A 156 -4.59 15.75 -12.96
C GLU A 156 -4.67 15.53 -14.48
N ALA A 157 -4.65 14.28 -14.94
CA ALA A 157 -4.77 13.94 -16.35
C ALA A 157 -6.15 14.24 -16.89
N ALA A 158 -7.21 13.86 -16.19
CA ALA A 158 -8.59 14.10 -16.62
C ALA A 158 -8.90 15.60 -16.77
N ARG A 159 -8.39 16.45 -15.85
CA ARG A 159 -8.56 17.92 -15.94
C ARG A 159 -7.86 18.57 -17.14
N LYS A 160 -6.90 17.89 -17.76
CA LYS A 160 -6.22 18.36 -18.97
C LYS A 160 -6.95 17.97 -20.26
N ILE A 161 -7.96 17.10 -20.16
CA ILE A 161 -8.74 16.67 -21.32
C ILE A 161 -9.76 17.76 -21.69
N GLU A 162 -9.72 18.22 -22.93
CA GLU A 162 -10.54 19.31 -23.43
C GLU A 162 -12.03 19.02 -23.26
N GLY A 163 -12.76 19.93 -22.60
CA GLY A 163 -14.19 19.84 -22.40
C GLY A 163 -14.67 18.72 -21.46
N ALA A 164 -13.76 17.94 -20.87
CA ALA A 164 -14.15 16.91 -19.92
C ALA A 164 -14.76 17.51 -18.63
N ASN A 165 -15.83 16.88 -18.15
CA ASN A 165 -16.42 17.20 -16.86
C ASN A 165 -15.87 16.21 -15.83
N VAL A 166 -14.98 16.68 -14.95
CA VAL A 166 -14.29 15.82 -13.97
C VAL A 166 -15.08 15.74 -12.68
N LYS A 167 -15.56 14.54 -12.35
CA LYS A 167 -16.24 14.20 -11.11
C LYS A 167 -15.27 13.51 -10.17
N VAL A 168 -14.98 14.15 -9.04
CA VAL A 168 -13.96 13.72 -8.08
C VAL A 168 -14.61 12.92 -6.95
N TYR A 169 -14.00 11.79 -6.59
CA TYR A 169 -14.46 10.88 -5.54
C TYR A 169 -13.40 10.69 -4.47
N ASN A 170 -13.85 10.46 -3.24
CA ASN A 170 -12.94 10.13 -2.13
C ASN A 170 -12.37 8.71 -2.25
N THR A 171 -13.15 7.79 -2.83
CA THR A 171 -12.71 6.42 -3.07
C THR A 171 -12.90 6.01 -4.52
N LEU A 172 -12.00 5.13 -5.01
CA LEU A 172 -12.13 4.56 -6.35
C LEU A 172 -13.41 3.71 -6.50
N SER A 173 -13.83 3.05 -5.43
CA SER A 173 -15.05 2.23 -5.41
C SER A 173 -16.30 3.06 -5.73
N ASP A 174 -16.39 4.30 -5.21
CA ASP A 174 -17.50 5.21 -5.50
C ASP A 174 -17.50 5.65 -6.96
N ALA A 175 -16.31 5.90 -7.54
CA ALA A 175 -16.18 6.23 -8.96
C ALA A 175 -16.66 5.06 -9.85
N PHE A 176 -16.31 3.82 -9.51
CA PHE A 176 -16.79 2.65 -10.25
C PHE A 176 -18.29 2.39 -10.06
N LEU A 177 -18.84 2.68 -8.89
CA LEU A 177 -20.29 2.58 -8.66
C LEU A 177 -21.04 3.55 -9.57
N ASP A 178 -20.60 4.80 -9.63
CA ASP A 178 -21.19 5.83 -10.49
C ASP A 178 -20.99 5.52 -11.99
N LEU A 179 -19.89 4.88 -12.38
CA LEU A 179 -19.71 4.36 -13.74
C LEU A 179 -20.77 3.30 -14.08
N LYS A 180 -21.00 2.34 -13.21
CA LYS A 180 -22.02 1.30 -13.42
C LYS A 180 -23.43 1.89 -13.54
N GLN A 181 -23.72 2.92 -12.75
CA GLN A 181 -25.02 3.63 -12.78
C GLN A 181 -25.13 4.60 -13.97
N GLY A 182 -24.05 4.86 -14.71
CA GLY A 182 -24.04 5.80 -15.84
C GLY A 182 -23.98 7.27 -15.42
N ALA A 183 -23.60 7.56 -14.17
CA ALA A 183 -23.40 8.92 -13.69
C ALA A 183 -22.05 9.52 -14.10
N VAL A 184 -21.13 8.69 -14.59
CA VAL A 184 -19.91 9.05 -15.31
C VAL A 184 -19.77 8.17 -16.55
N ASP A 185 -19.12 8.68 -17.60
CA ASP A 185 -18.90 7.96 -18.88
C ASP A 185 -17.71 7.01 -18.79
N ALA A 186 -16.70 7.39 -18.00
CA ALA A 186 -15.47 6.64 -17.80
C ALA A 186 -14.84 6.94 -16.45
N VAL A 187 -14.00 6.01 -15.93
CA VAL A 187 -13.13 6.22 -14.78
C VAL A 187 -11.69 6.20 -15.26
N VAL A 188 -10.93 7.25 -14.91
CA VAL A 188 -9.49 7.35 -15.20
C VAL A 188 -8.71 6.99 -13.94
N ASN A 189 -7.91 5.94 -14.02
CA ASN A 189 -7.13 5.42 -12.90
C ASN A 189 -6.00 4.51 -13.40
N ASP A 190 -5.15 4.03 -12.50
CA ASP A 190 -4.00 3.18 -12.83
C ASP A 190 -4.41 1.87 -13.48
N ILE A 191 -3.70 1.50 -14.55
CA ILE A 191 -3.99 0.32 -15.35
C ILE A 191 -4.04 -0.96 -14.49
N PRO A 192 -3.06 -1.27 -13.62
CA PRO A 192 -3.09 -2.51 -12.86
C PRO A 192 -4.28 -2.61 -11.90
N THR A 193 -4.70 -1.49 -11.32
CA THR A 193 -5.89 -1.43 -10.45
C THR A 193 -7.17 -1.58 -11.26
N ASN A 194 -7.24 -0.96 -12.44
CA ASN A 194 -8.36 -1.12 -13.38
C ASN A 194 -8.51 -2.57 -13.84
N GLU A 195 -7.41 -3.21 -14.24
CA GLU A 195 -7.39 -4.62 -14.65
C GLU A 195 -7.84 -5.54 -13.52
N TYR A 196 -7.34 -5.32 -12.31
CA TYR A 196 -7.73 -6.10 -11.14
C TYR A 196 -9.23 -5.94 -10.84
N TYR A 197 -9.73 -4.71 -10.85
CA TYR A 197 -11.16 -4.44 -10.61
C TYR A 197 -12.04 -5.15 -11.63
N VAL A 198 -11.76 -5.00 -12.91
CA VAL A 198 -12.52 -5.64 -14.00
C VAL A 198 -12.48 -7.16 -13.88
N ALA A 199 -11.30 -7.75 -13.59
CA ALA A 199 -11.16 -9.20 -13.43
C ALA A 199 -11.90 -9.76 -12.21
N LYS A 200 -12.08 -8.97 -11.14
CA LYS A 200 -12.77 -9.40 -9.91
C LYS A 200 -14.24 -9.06 -9.89
N THR A 201 -14.72 -8.22 -10.81
CA THR A 201 -16.14 -7.87 -10.93
C THR A 201 -16.90 -9.00 -11.59
N SER A 202 -17.71 -9.72 -10.81
CA SER A 202 -18.47 -10.91 -11.29
C SER A 202 -19.65 -10.55 -12.20
N ASP A 203 -20.10 -9.31 -12.20
CA ASP A 203 -21.25 -8.84 -12.99
C ASP A 203 -20.90 -8.44 -14.44
N HIS A 204 -19.61 -8.41 -14.78
CA HIS A 204 -19.10 -8.01 -16.09
C HIS A 204 -19.69 -6.69 -16.64
N SER A 205 -20.10 -5.79 -15.76
CA SER A 205 -20.79 -4.54 -16.12
C SER A 205 -19.82 -3.46 -16.64
N VAL A 206 -18.52 -3.65 -16.47
CA VAL A 206 -17.47 -2.73 -16.88
C VAL A 206 -16.34 -3.47 -17.59
N LYS A 207 -15.56 -2.73 -18.40
CA LYS A 207 -14.36 -3.22 -19.08
C LYS A 207 -13.28 -2.14 -19.12
N THR A 208 -12.03 -2.53 -19.27
CA THR A 208 -10.95 -1.61 -19.63
C THR A 208 -11.09 -1.17 -21.07
N ALA A 209 -11.00 0.14 -21.33
CA ALA A 209 -10.87 0.65 -22.68
C ALA A 209 -9.40 0.52 -23.18
N PRO A 210 -9.16 0.42 -24.49
CA PRO A 210 -7.80 0.32 -25.03
C PRO A 210 -7.09 1.69 -25.05
N VAL A 211 -7.13 2.41 -23.92
CA VAL A 211 -6.61 3.77 -23.76
C VAL A 211 -5.55 3.76 -22.65
N ALA A 212 -4.31 4.06 -23.02
CA ALA A 212 -3.22 4.36 -22.08
C ALA A 212 -2.89 5.85 -22.20
N LEU A 213 -2.98 6.58 -21.09
CA LEU A 213 -2.78 8.03 -21.05
C LEU A 213 -1.36 8.40 -20.68
N THR A 214 -0.73 7.65 -19.78
CA THR A 214 0.59 7.93 -19.24
C THR A 214 1.41 6.65 -19.02
N SER A 215 2.69 6.83 -18.69
CA SER A 215 3.54 5.83 -18.04
C SER A 215 4.11 6.48 -16.80
N GLU A 216 4.02 5.82 -15.65
CA GLU A 216 4.27 6.41 -14.33
C GLU A 216 5.13 5.49 -13.47
N ASP A 217 6.16 6.07 -12.84
CA ASP A 217 6.99 5.37 -11.86
C ASP A 217 6.39 5.54 -10.46
N LEU A 218 6.20 4.43 -9.74
CA LEU A 218 5.71 4.45 -8.36
C LEU A 218 6.84 4.37 -7.36
N GLY A 219 6.74 5.16 -6.29
CA GLY A 219 7.73 5.23 -5.22
C GLY A 219 7.13 5.14 -3.83
N ILE A 220 7.95 4.72 -2.87
CA ILE A 220 7.62 4.73 -1.46
C ILE A 220 7.99 6.10 -0.92
N ALA A 221 7.00 6.83 -0.38
CA ALA A 221 7.20 8.19 0.09
C ALA A 221 7.64 8.24 1.57
N VAL A 222 8.55 9.13 1.89
CA VAL A 222 8.94 9.47 3.26
C VAL A 222 8.88 10.99 3.47
N LYS A 223 8.80 11.42 4.74
CA LYS A 223 8.87 12.84 5.07
C LYS A 223 10.11 13.48 4.44
N LYS A 224 9.94 14.66 3.85
CA LYS A 224 11.02 15.42 3.23
C LYS A 224 12.22 15.56 4.15
N GLY A 225 13.41 15.20 3.67
CA GLY A 225 14.67 15.24 4.42
C GLY A 225 14.93 14.03 5.33
N ASN A 226 14.04 13.06 5.45
CA ASN A 226 14.28 11.83 6.23
C ASN A 226 15.15 10.84 5.45
N LYS A 227 16.42 11.20 5.28
CA LYS A 227 17.39 10.43 4.46
C LYS A 227 17.73 9.06 5.06
N ASP A 228 17.69 8.92 6.38
CA ASP A 228 18.02 7.67 7.06
C ASP A 228 16.95 6.59 6.77
N LEU A 229 15.66 6.94 6.87
CA LEU A 229 14.59 6.02 6.55
C LEU A 229 14.54 5.73 5.05
N LEU A 230 14.71 6.77 4.21
CA LEU A 230 14.76 6.61 2.76
C LEU A 230 15.85 5.62 2.35
N LYS A 231 17.06 5.78 2.91
CA LYS A 231 18.17 4.85 2.64
C LYS A 231 17.84 3.42 3.05
N LYS A 232 17.22 3.20 4.21
CA LYS A 232 16.79 1.86 4.63
C LYS A 232 15.77 1.26 3.67
N ILE A 233 14.79 2.06 3.22
CA ILE A 233 13.79 1.60 2.25
C ILE A 233 14.46 1.21 0.93
N ASP A 234 15.37 2.02 0.42
CA ASP A 234 16.10 1.74 -0.83
C ASP A 234 17.02 0.51 -0.70
N ASP A 235 17.75 0.40 0.41
CA ASP A 235 18.62 -0.76 0.67
C ASP A 235 17.79 -2.05 0.79
N GLY A 236 16.67 -1.99 1.52
CA GLY A 236 15.75 -3.12 1.68
C GLY A 236 15.10 -3.51 0.36
N LEU A 237 14.64 -2.54 -0.43
CA LEU A 237 14.10 -2.78 -1.76
C LEU A 237 15.14 -3.47 -2.67
N ALA A 238 16.38 -3.01 -2.65
CA ALA A 238 17.47 -3.65 -3.41
C ALA A 238 17.74 -5.08 -2.94
N LYS A 239 17.69 -5.34 -1.62
CA LYS A 239 17.89 -6.70 -1.06
C LYS A 239 16.79 -7.66 -1.51
N ILE A 240 15.50 -7.27 -1.41
CA ILE A 240 14.37 -8.13 -1.80
C ILE A 240 14.30 -8.34 -3.33
N LYS A 241 14.75 -7.37 -4.12
CA LYS A 241 14.92 -7.54 -5.57
C LYS A 241 16.02 -8.58 -5.88
N LYS A 242 17.16 -8.46 -5.21
CA LYS A 242 18.31 -9.33 -5.44
C LYS A 242 18.08 -10.79 -5.00
N ASN A 243 17.35 -11.01 -3.90
CA ASN A 243 17.12 -12.37 -3.37
C ASN A 243 15.89 -13.07 -3.99
N GLY A 244 15.17 -12.40 -4.91
CA GLY A 244 13.99 -12.93 -5.60
C GLY A 244 12.66 -12.77 -4.84
N GLU A 245 12.67 -12.26 -3.61
CA GLU A 245 11.45 -12.08 -2.82
C GLU A 245 10.50 -11.07 -3.47
N PHE A 246 11.04 -9.98 -4.04
CA PHE A 246 10.26 -9.02 -4.81
C PHE A 246 9.56 -9.65 -6.02
N ALA A 247 10.25 -10.50 -6.78
CA ALA A 247 9.66 -11.18 -7.93
C ALA A 247 8.54 -12.13 -7.51
N ALA A 248 8.71 -12.84 -6.40
CA ALA A 248 7.67 -13.72 -5.84
C ALA A 248 6.43 -12.92 -5.39
N ILE A 249 6.62 -11.77 -4.73
CA ILE A 249 5.53 -10.86 -4.34
C ILE A 249 4.82 -10.32 -5.59
N TYR A 250 5.57 -9.86 -6.57
CA TYR A 250 5.01 -9.33 -7.82
C TYR A 250 4.16 -10.38 -8.55
N LYS A 251 4.67 -11.60 -8.69
CA LYS A 251 3.96 -12.71 -9.32
C LYS A 251 2.69 -13.11 -8.56
N LYS A 252 2.72 -13.09 -7.23
CA LYS A 252 1.56 -13.38 -6.37
C LYS A 252 0.38 -12.45 -6.68
N TRP A 253 0.63 -11.15 -6.92
CA TRP A 253 -0.42 -10.16 -7.07
C TRP A 253 -0.83 -9.89 -8.51
N PHE A 254 0.09 -10.02 -9.46
CA PHE A 254 -0.14 -9.68 -10.86
C PHE A 254 -0.10 -10.87 -11.82
N ASP A 255 0.13 -12.09 -11.32
CA ASP A 255 0.20 -13.35 -12.08
C ASP A 255 1.19 -13.31 -13.27
N ARG A 256 2.23 -12.48 -13.14
CA ARG A 256 3.30 -12.30 -14.13
C ARG A 256 4.62 -11.94 -13.45
N GLU A 257 5.73 -12.20 -14.14
CA GLU A 257 7.05 -11.78 -13.67
C GLU A 257 7.20 -10.24 -13.77
N PRO A 258 7.94 -9.60 -12.86
CA PRO A 258 8.22 -8.17 -12.96
C PRO A 258 9.06 -7.87 -14.21
N PRO A 259 8.86 -6.70 -14.86
CA PRO A 259 9.74 -6.22 -15.92
C PRO A 259 11.20 -6.19 -15.47
N ALA A 260 12.13 -6.58 -16.35
CA ALA A 260 13.57 -6.65 -16.03
C ALA A 260 14.16 -5.31 -15.53
N GLU A 261 13.57 -4.21 -15.94
CA GLU A 261 13.97 -2.86 -15.52
C GLU A 261 13.59 -2.53 -14.06
N LEU A 262 12.64 -3.24 -13.47
CA LEU A 262 12.31 -3.13 -12.04
C LEU A 262 13.27 -3.93 -11.15
N LEU A 263 14.00 -4.89 -11.69
CA LEU A 263 14.92 -5.74 -10.94
C LEU A 263 16.35 -5.18 -10.84
N LYS A 264 16.60 -4.05 -11.50
CA LYS A 264 17.91 -3.37 -11.51
C LYS A 264 18.14 -2.47 -10.30
#